data_138a048786bc645172cbd8b9bb8f090b
#
_entry.id   138a048786bc645172cbd8b9bb8f090b
#
_cell.length_a   1.000
_cell.length_b   1.000
_cell.length_c   1.000
_cell.angle_alpha   90.00
_cell.angle_beta   90.00
_cell.angle_gamma   90.00
#
_symmetry.space_group_name_H-M   'P 1'
#
loop_
_entity.id
_entity.type
_entity.pdbx_description
1 polymer ?
#
loop_
_entity_poly.entity_id
_entity_poly.type
_entity_poly.pdbx_seq_one_letter_code
_entity_poly.pdbx_strand_id
1 'polypeptide(L)'
;MIEQIASQMITECWLVGDLQYKLKPHQEVLYSNVVNSQGLKYIINCCRRFGKSFVLSLIAIEFALSHNGAHIRFAAPSQKQLTEIIQPIFGVISKDAPPDIKPVWNSKYSYYHIPKTDAYIHAAGC
;
A
#
# COMPACT_ATOMS: atom_id res chain seq x y z
N MET A 1 -3.56 -4.54 -29.00
CA MET A 1 -2.14 -4.89 -28.80
C MET A 1 -1.46 -4.03 -27.75
N ILE A 2 -1.53 -2.70 -27.86
CA ILE A 2 -0.95 -1.79 -26.86
C ILE A 2 -1.56 -2.01 -25.48
N GLU A 3 -2.88 -2.19 -25.40
CA GLU A 3 -3.59 -2.44 -24.15
C GLU A 3 -3.14 -3.74 -23.47
N GLN A 4 -2.88 -4.78 -24.26
CA GLN A 4 -2.39 -6.07 -23.76
C GLN A 4 -0.98 -5.95 -23.19
N ILE A 5 -0.12 -5.18 -23.84
CA ILE A 5 1.25 -4.94 -23.39
C ILE A 5 1.24 -4.15 -22.09
N ALA A 6 0.42 -3.08 -22.01
CA ALA A 6 0.29 -2.29 -20.79
C ALA A 6 -0.24 -3.12 -19.63
N SER A 7 -1.26 -3.95 -19.87
CA SER A 7 -1.84 -4.83 -18.86
C SER A 7 -0.81 -5.86 -18.36
N GLN A 8 -0.01 -6.41 -19.26
CA GLN A 8 1.04 -7.36 -18.90
C GLN A 8 2.13 -6.70 -18.07
N MET A 9 2.55 -5.49 -18.42
CA MET A 9 3.55 -4.74 -17.66
C MET A 9 3.04 -4.42 -16.25
N ILE A 10 1.79 -4.03 -16.11
CA ILE A 10 1.17 -3.78 -14.81
C ILE A 10 1.14 -5.05 -13.97
N THR A 11 0.76 -6.17 -14.55
CA THR A 11 0.77 -7.47 -13.87
C THR A 11 2.17 -7.83 -13.37
N GLU A 12 3.19 -7.62 -14.19
CA GLU A 12 4.58 -7.87 -13.80
C GLU A 12 5.03 -6.99 -12.64
N CYS A 13 4.62 -5.71 -12.63
CA CYS A 13 4.92 -4.81 -11.51
C CYS A 13 4.34 -5.34 -10.20
N TRP A 14 3.10 -5.83 -10.22
CA TRP A 14 2.48 -6.42 -9.05
C TRP A 14 3.19 -7.70 -8.60
N LEU A 15 3.62 -8.52 -9.54
CA LEU A 15 4.31 -9.78 -9.24
C LEU A 15 5.67 -9.54 -8.56
N VAL A 16 6.41 -8.50 -8.95
CA VAL A 16 7.70 -8.17 -8.35
C VAL A 16 7.58 -7.23 -7.15
N GLY A 17 6.39 -6.71 -6.89
CA GLY A 17 6.17 -5.79 -5.76
C GLY A 17 6.67 -4.38 -6.02
N ASP A 18 6.65 -3.91 -7.25
CA ASP A 18 7.05 -2.55 -7.62
C ASP A 18 5.83 -1.75 -8.05
N LEU A 19 5.38 -0.86 -7.19
CA LEU A 19 4.19 -0.03 -7.43
C LEU A 19 4.54 1.46 -7.58
N GLN A 20 5.80 1.80 -7.77
CA GLN A 20 6.27 3.18 -7.85
C GLN A 20 5.65 3.96 -9.02
N TYR A 21 5.21 3.26 -10.06
CA TYR A 21 4.58 3.91 -11.22
C TYR A 21 3.28 4.66 -10.86
N LYS A 22 2.70 4.37 -9.70
CA LYS A 22 1.47 5.03 -9.22
C LYS A 22 1.75 6.36 -8.52
N LEU A 23 3.02 6.68 -8.24
CA LEU A 23 3.39 7.87 -7.47
C LEU A 23 3.54 9.09 -8.37
N LYS A 24 3.11 10.24 -7.85
CA LYS A 24 3.41 11.54 -8.46
C LYS A 24 4.84 11.96 -8.11
N PRO A 25 5.47 12.88 -8.88
CA PRO A 25 6.87 13.23 -8.64
C PRO A 25 7.19 13.65 -7.20
N HIS A 26 6.32 14.45 -6.57
CA HIS A 26 6.54 14.89 -5.19
C HIS A 26 6.40 13.72 -4.19
N GLN A 27 5.59 12.73 -4.52
CA GLN A 27 5.43 11.54 -3.69
C GLN A 27 6.62 10.59 -3.82
N GLU A 28 7.28 10.56 -4.97
CA GLU A 28 8.47 9.74 -5.18
C GLU A 28 9.62 10.16 -4.27
N VAL A 29 9.75 11.46 -3.99
CA VAL A 29 10.75 11.96 -3.05
C VAL A 29 10.53 11.40 -1.65
N LEU A 30 9.30 11.46 -1.17
CA LEU A 30 8.94 10.89 0.13
C LEU A 30 9.17 9.38 0.16
N TYR A 31 8.70 8.69 -0.87
CA TYR A 31 8.88 7.25 -1.01
C TYR A 31 10.35 6.85 -0.92
N SER A 32 11.19 7.49 -1.71
CA SER A 32 12.63 7.18 -1.75
C SER A 32 13.30 7.44 -0.41
N ASN A 33 12.95 8.53 0.27
CA ASN A 33 13.51 8.85 1.58
C ASN A 33 13.15 7.80 2.63
N VAL A 34 11.93 7.29 2.60
CA VAL A 34 11.49 6.27 3.57
C VAL A 34 12.11 4.91 3.24
N VAL A 35 12.02 4.47 1.98
CA VAL A 35 12.44 3.13 1.57
C VAL A 35 13.96 2.97 1.62
N ASN A 36 14.71 3.99 1.25
CA ASN A 36 16.18 3.91 1.21
C ASN A 36 16.85 4.27 2.54
N SER A 37 16.08 4.73 3.53
CA SER A 37 16.63 5.06 4.84
C SER A 37 16.80 3.80 5.69
N GLN A 38 17.79 3.83 6.58
CA GLN A 38 18.06 2.73 7.52
C GLN A 38 17.55 3.03 8.93
N GLY A 39 16.77 4.11 9.08
CA GLY A 39 16.19 4.46 10.37
C GLY A 39 15.09 3.49 10.79
N LEU A 40 14.91 3.35 12.11
CA LEU A 40 13.84 2.53 12.68
C LEU A 40 12.56 3.33 12.90
N LYS A 41 12.67 4.63 12.97
CA LYS A 41 11.52 5.53 13.16
C LYS A 41 11.68 6.74 12.25
N TYR A 42 10.54 7.20 11.70
CA TYR A 42 10.49 8.34 10.81
C TYR A 42 9.42 9.31 11.26
N ILE A 43 9.73 10.61 11.19
CA ILE A 43 8.73 11.66 11.37
C ILE A 43 8.56 12.32 10.01
N ILE A 44 7.34 12.26 9.48
CA ILE A 44 6.99 12.80 8.18
C ILE A 44 6.11 14.02 8.38
N ASN A 45 6.65 15.19 8.05
CA ASN A 45 5.92 16.44 8.17
C ASN A 45 5.72 17.03 6.77
N CYS A 46 4.52 16.87 6.25
CA CYS A 46 4.14 17.31 4.93
C CYS A 46 2.94 18.24 5.00
N CYS A 47 2.79 19.10 4.00
CA CYS A 47 1.59 19.91 3.89
C CYS A 47 0.35 19.03 3.65
N ARG A 48 -0.80 19.59 3.99
CA ARG A 48 -2.08 18.94 3.72
C ARG A 48 -2.22 18.69 2.21
N ARG A 49 -2.83 17.60 1.82
CA ARG A 49 -3.01 17.20 0.41
C ARG A 49 -1.72 16.81 -0.33
N PHE A 50 -0.64 16.59 0.40
CA PHE A 50 0.59 16.03 -0.20
C PHE A 50 0.37 14.61 -0.72
N GLY A 51 -0.59 13.88 -0.15
CA GLY A 51 -0.82 12.48 -0.50
C GLY A 51 0.05 11.51 0.28
N LYS A 52 0.47 11.87 1.49
CA LYS A 52 1.33 11.03 2.32
C LYS A 52 0.66 9.70 2.69
N SER A 53 -0.66 9.71 2.94
CA SER A 53 -1.39 8.47 3.24
C SER A 53 -1.37 7.51 2.05
N PHE A 54 -1.43 8.03 0.83
CA PHE A 54 -1.29 7.22 -0.39
C PHE A 54 0.10 6.58 -0.46
N VAL A 55 1.15 7.36 -0.22
CA VAL A 55 2.54 6.86 -0.23
C VAL A 55 2.75 5.78 0.82
N LEU A 56 2.27 6.02 2.04
CA LEU A 56 2.41 5.05 3.13
C LEU A 56 1.63 3.77 2.86
N SER A 57 0.43 3.88 2.29
CA SER A 57 -0.37 2.72 1.91
C SER A 57 0.31 1.92 0.80
N LEU A 58 0.89 2.60 -0.17
CA LEU A 58 1.62 1.96 -1.26
C LEU A 58 2.87 1.23 -0.74
N ILE A 59 3.62 1.84 0.16
CA ILE A 59 4.79 1.22 0.79
C ILE A 59 4.37 -0.04 1.56
N ALA A 60 3.24 0.03 2.29
CA ALA A 60 2.72 -1.11 3.03
C ALA A 60 2.37 -2.28 2.10
N ILE A 61 1.71 -2.00 0.99
CA ILE A 61 1.36 -3.03 0.00
C ILE A 61 2.61 -3.62 -0.64
N GLU A 62 3.59 -2.79 -1.03
CA GLU A 62 4.85 -3.28 -1.59
C GLU A 62 5.60 -4.18 -0.60
N PHE A 63 5.67 -3.78 0.66
CA PHE A 63 6.31 -4.57 1.70
C PHE A 63 5.62 -5.93 1.85
N ALA A 64 4.28 -5.92 1.87
CA ALA A 64 3.49 -7.15 2.00
C ALA A 64 3.68 -8.06 0.79
N LEU A 65 3.85 -7.50 -0.41
CA LEU A 65 4.10 -8.29 -1.62
C LEU A 65 5.51 -8.90 -1.65
N SER A 66 6.46 -8.27 -0.97
CA SER A 66 7.87 -8.67 -0.99
C SER A 66 8.27 -9.58 0.17
N HIS A 67 7.42 -9.68 1.21
CA HIS A 67 7.75 -10.42 2.42
C HIS A 67 6.62 -11.38 2.78
N ASN A 68 6.86 -12.68 2.64
CA ASN A 68 5.87 -13.70 2.98
C ASN A 68 5.56 -13.66 4.48
N GLY A 69 4.28 -13.70 4.81
CA GLY A 69 3.82 -13.71 6.21
C GLY A 69 4.01 -12.37 6.94
N ALA A 70 4.21 -11.28 6.21
CA ALA A 70 4.41 -9.96 6.82
C ALA A 70 3.15 -9.48 7.55
N HIS A 71 3.35 -8.78 8.66
CA HIS A 71 2.28 -8.11 9.40
C HIS A 71 2.61 -6.63 9.49
N ILE A 72 1.78 -5.81 8.86
CA ILE A 72 1.93 -4.36 8.84
C ILE A 72 0.74 -3.77 9.59
N ARG A 73 0.94 -2.69 10.34
CA ARG A 73 -0.12 -2.07 11.11
C ARG A 73 -0.22 -0.58 10.84
N PHE A 74 -1.43 -0.14 10.54
CA PHE A 74 -1.79 1.27 10.59
C PHE A 74 -2.52 1.55 11.90
N ALA A 75 -2.20 2.67 12.54
CA ALA A 75 -2.85 3.08 13.77
C ALA A 75 -3.32 4.52 13.67
N ALA A 76 -4.48 4.81 14.25
CA ALA A 76 -5.05 6.14 14.36
C ALA A 76 -5.87 6.22 15.65
N PRO A 77 -6.21 7.43 16.13
CA PRO A 77 -7.01 7.56 17.34
C PRO A 77 -8.39 6.89 17.26
N SER A 78 -8.95 6.76 16.06
CA SER A 78 -10.28 6.19 15.85
C SER A 78 -10.24 5.15 14.75
N GLN A 79 -10.85 3.99 15.00
CA GLN A 79 -11.03 2.93 14.00
C GLN A 79 -11.81 3.44 12.78
N LYS A 80 -12.85 4.23 13.02
CA LYS A 80 -13.68 4.77 11.96
C LYS A 80 -12.89 5.68 11.03
N GLN A 81 -12.10 6.61 11.57
CA GLN A 81 -11.26 7.51 10.79
C GLN A 81 -10.24 6.74 9.97
N LEU A 82 -9.60 5.76 10.58
CA LEU A 82 -8.60 4.95 9.91
C LEU A 82 -9.21 4.20 8.72
N THR A 83 -10.36 3.56 8.93
CA THR A 83 -11.07 2.83 7.89
C THR A 83 -11.51 3.74 6.76
N GLU A 84 -12.06 4.91 7.09
CA GLU A 84 -12.53 5.88 6.09
C GLU A 84 -11.40 6.46 5.24
N ILE A 85 -10.20 6.55 5.79
CA ILE A 85 -9.02 7.04 5.06
C ILE A 85 -8.37 5.92 4.24
N ILE A 86 -8.17 4.77 4.85
CA ILE A 86 -7.37 3.68 4.27
C ILE A 86 -8.12 2.93 3.17
N GLN A 87 -9.39 2.60 3.37
CA GLN A 87 -10.12 1.79 2.39
C GLN A 87 -10.21 2.41 1.00
N PRO A 88 -10.57 3.70 0.84
CA PRO A 88 -10.60 4.30 -0.49
C PRO A 88 -9.23 4.31 -1.17
N ILE A 89 -8.17 4.56 -0.41
CA ILE A 89 -6.80 4.60 -0.92
C ILE A 89 -6.37 3.21 -1.39
N PHE A 90 -6.61 2.18 -0.60
CA PHE A 90 -6.31 0.80 -0.98
C PHE A 90 -7.11 0.38 -2.22
N GLY A 91 -8.37 0.82 -2.31
CA GLY A 91 -9.19 0.56 -3.48
C GLY A 91 -8.60 1.15 -4.76
N VAL A 92 -8.12 2.38 -4.69
CA VAL A 92 -7.48 3.04 -5.84
C VAL A 92 -6.17 2.34 -6.22
N ILE A 93 -5.32 2.04 -5.24
CA ILE A 93 -4.03 1.37 -5.51
C ILE A 93 -4.24 -0.01 -6.10
N SER A 94 -5.22 -0.77 -5.57
CA SER A 94 -5.44 -2.17 -5.94
C SER A 94 -6.29 -2.36 -7.18
N LYS A 95 -6.75 -1.28 -7.81
CA LYS A 95 -7.68 -1.34 -8.93
C LYS A 95 -7.17 -2.18 -10.10
N ASP A 96 -5.88 -2.12 -10.36
CA ASP A 96 -5.23 -2.85 -11.46
C ASP A 96 -4.47 -4.10 -10.99
N ALA A 97 -4.68 -4.53 -9.74
CA ALA A 97 -4.01 -5.71 -9.21
C ALA A 97 -4.59 -7.00 -9.79
N PRO A 98 -3.74 -8.01 -10.08
CA PRO A 98 -4.24 -9.34 -10.42
C PRO A 98 -5.09 -9.93 -9.29
N PRO A 99 -6.14 -10.72 -9.60
CA PRO A 99 -7.08 -11.21 -8.57
C PRO A 99 -6.44 -12.02 -7.44
N ASP A 100 -5.41 -12.80 -7.72
CA ASP A 100 -4.72 -13.63 -6.74
C ASP A 100 -3.72 -12.87 -5.87
N ILE A 101 -3.41 -11.62 -6.23
CA ILE A 101 -2.47 -10.76 -5.48
C ILE A 101 -3.22 -9.62 -4.79
N LYS A 102 -4.41 -9.31 -5.27
CA LYS A 102 -5.20 -8.16 -4.78
C LYS A 102 -5.49 -8.27 -3.29
N PRO A 103 -5.21 -7.21 -2.49
CA PRO A 103 -5.56 -7.21 -1.07
C PRO A 103 -7.06 -7.40 -0.86
N VAL A 104 -7.43 -8.27 0.06
CA VAL A 104 -8.83 -8.58 0.40
C VAL A 104 -9.13 -8.09 1.80
N TRP A 105 -10.16 -7.25 1.94
CA TRP A 105 -10.56 -6.70 3.23
C TRP A 105 -11.37 -7.69 4.05
N ASN A 106 -11.02 -7.82 5.34
CA ASN A 106 -11.78 -8.57 6.32
C ASN A 106 -12.35 -7.58 7.35
N SER A 107 -13.66 -7.37 7.31
CA SER A 107 -14.32 -6.38 8.17
C SER A 107 -14.41 -6.82 9.63
N LYS A 108 -14.40 -8.12 9.89
CA LYS A 108 -14.50 -8.66 11.25
C LYS A 108 -13.26 -8.35 12.07
N TYR A 109 -12.07 -8.48 11.45
CA TYR A 109 -10.79 -8.29 12.13
C TYR A 109 -10.03 -7.05 11.66
N SER A 110 -10.62 -6.26 10.75
CA SER A 110 -10.07 -4.99 10.25
C SER A 110 -8.65 -5.13 9.68
N TYR A 111 -8.49 -6.01 8.71
CA TYR A 111 -7.21 -6.15 7.99
C TYR A 111 -7.42 -6.41 6.51
N TYR A 112 -6.37 -6.12 5.72
CA TYR A 112 -6.24 -6.60 4.35
C TYR A 112 -5.33 -7.82 4.34
N HIS A 113 -5.72 -8.84 3.60
CA HIS A 113 -4.93 -10.05 3.40
C HIS A 113 -4.50 -10.16 1.94
N ILE A 114 -3.21 -10.43 1.71
CA ILE A 114 -2.70 -10.69 0.37
C ILE A 114 -2.49 -12.21 0.25
N PRO A 115 -3.32 -12.91 -0.55
CA PRO A 115 -3.30 -14.38 -0.57
C PRO A 115 -1.97 -14.98 -0.99
N LYS A 116 -1.31 -14.38 -1.98
CA LYS A 116 -0.07 -14.92 -2.54
C LYS A 116 1.07 -15.01 -1.54
N THR A 117 1.22 -13.99 -0.69
CA THR A 117 2.31 -13.92 0.30
C THR A 117 1.85 -14.22 1.71
N ASP A 118 0.56 -14.43 1.91
CA ASP A 118 -0.05 -14.61 3.23
C ASP A 118 0.33 -13.47 4.18
N ALA A 119 0.35 -12.25 3.65
CA ALA A 119 0.66 -11.05 4.41
C ALA A 119 -0.60 -10.33 4.86
N TYR A 120 -0.51 -9.64 5.99
CA TYR A 120 -1.64 -8.94 6.61
C TYR A 120 -1.29 -7.48 6.83
N ILE A 121 -2.22 -6.60 6.47
CA ILE A 121 -2.12 -5.17 6.73
C ILE A 121 -3.27 -4.78 7.65
N HIS A 122 -2.98 -4.60 8.93
CA HIS A 122 -3.98 -4.33 9.95
C HIS A 122 -4.28 -2.83 10.02
N ALA A 123 -5.55 -2.50 10.15
CA ALA A 123 -6.01 -1.11 10.29
C ALA A 123 -6.87 -1.01 11.56
N ALA A 124 -6.22 -0.85 12.70
CA ALA A 124 -6.88 -0.85 14.00
C ALA A 124 -6.75 0.51 14.68
N GLY A 125 -7.87 1.02 15.19
CA GLY A 125 -7.88 2.22 16.02
C GLY A 125 -7.29 1.95 17.41
N CYS A 126 -6.78 3.00 18.01
CA CYS A 126 -6.26 2.94 19.38
C CYS A 126 -7.36 3.09 20.41
#